data_d5f12284edd9f31ba9266f75e7b9c6b2
#
_entry.id   d5f12284edd9f31ba9266f75e7b9c6b2
#
_cell.length_a   1.000
_cell.length_b   1.000
_cell.length_c   1.000
_cell.angle_alpha   90.00
_cell.angle_beta   90.00
_cell.angle_gamma   90.00
#
_symmetry.space_group_name_H-M   'P 1'
#
loop_
_entity.id
_entity.type
_entity.pdbx_description
1 polymer ?
#
loop_
_entity_poly.entity_id
_entity_poly.type
_entity_poly.pdbx_seq_one_letter_code
_entity_poly.pdbx_strand_id
1 'polypeptide(L)'
;MVNKKDIAKKVIGKTPIGVKLKLAKVIIILCVVAFFIFPVIIMFLLAPDLNKGKDDAGCTVSGGNVSANGIDKFNENAKGGKLEGKGKEIQKIAEKNKVPVNIFMAIIASESQWGKGENATRQNNPLSVMGSKSIHDSTYPTIEDGLNAGAKNLYDVYISKGLDTPKKIGPKYAPVGASNDPNNMNARWIPTVEKIMKDLGGSEAKTSCSNGKGKSIKFNGKLPHWSNDDPGKGNLYTAGQCTWYAYGMRQKMGKPVSTYWHDAHKWNDRAKAEGYKVDKNPEPGALFIAEQGAGG
;
A
#
# COMPACT_ATOMS: atom_id res chain seq x y z
N MET A 1 -27.22 66.33 9.09
CA MET A 1 -28.00 65.73 10.20
C MET A 1 -27.29 64.44 10.68
N VAL A 2 -26.73 64.44 11.87
CA VAL A 2 -26.06 63.28 12.44
C VAL A 2 -27.12 62.29 12.92
N ASN A 3 -27.04 61.09 12.47
CA ASN A 3 -28.07 60.05 12.74
C ASN A 3 -28.06 59.67 14.25
N LYS A 4 -29.19 59.86 14.94
CA LYS A 4 -29.36 59.53 16.37
C LYS A 4 -28.88 58.12 16.75
N LYS A 5 -28.95 57.16 15.82
CA LYS A 5 -28.47 55.77 16.01
C LYS A 5 -26.94 55.66 16.14
N ASP A 6 -26.22 56.52 15.45
CA ASP A 6 -24.75 56.54 15.50
C ASP A 6 -24.22 57.18 16.78
N ILE A 7 -24.92 58.20 17.28
CA ILE A 7 -24.63 58.82 18.59
C ILE A 7 -24.90 57.80 19.71
N ALA A 8 -26.01 57.08 19.68
CA ALA A 8 -26.34 56.09 20.68
C ALA A 8 -25.29 54.94 20.72
N LYS A 9 -24.83 54.44 19.56
CA LYS A 9 -23.76 53.42 19.50
C LYS A 9 -22.42 53.94 20.07
N LYS A 10 -22.08 55.20 19.84
CA LYS A 10 -20.86 55.82 20.32
C LYS A 10 -20.86 56.07 21.83
N VAL A 11 -22.05 56.41 22.38
CA VAL A 11 -22.25 56.64 23.82
C VAL A 11 -22.24 55.32 24.59
N ILE A 12 -22.95 54.31 24.11
CA ILE A 12 -22.99 52.98 24.75
C ILE A 12 -21.59 52.35 24.82
N GLY A 13 -20.76 52.59 23.79
CA GLY A 13 -19.37 52.04 23.77
C GLY A 13 -18.42 52.67 24.81
N LYS A 14 -18.78 53.85 25.37
CA LYS A 14 -17.96 54.58 26.38
C LYS A 14 -18.53 54.52 27.80
N THR A 15 -19.69 53.90 27.99
CA THR A 15 -20.30 53.73 29.32
C THR A 15 -19.71 52.51 30.04
N PRO A 16 -19.70 52.47 31.39
CA PRO A 16 -19.28 51.30 32.17
C PRO A 16 -19.99 50.00 31.75
N ILE A 17 -21.24 50.13 31.27
CA ILE A 17 -22.04 49.01 30.75
C ILE A 17 -21.49 48.51 29.43
N GLY A 18 -21.07 49.40 28.53
CA GLY A 18 -20.50 49.05 27.23
C GLY A 18 -19.12 48.36 27.36
N VAL A 19 -18.33 48.77 28.32
CA VAL A 19 -17.04 48.15 28.67
C VAL A 19 -17.27 46.76 29.25
N LYS A 20 -18.22 46.60 30.20
CA LYS A 20 -18.59 45.30 30.77
C LYS A 20 -19.11 44.34 29.70
N LEU A 21 -19.89 44.81 28.71
CA LEU A 21 -20.40 43.99 27.62
C LEU A 21 -19.28 43.50 26.67
N LYS A 22 -18.30 44.35 26.39
CA LYS A 22 -17.12 43.97 25.61
C LYS A 22 -16.27 42.96 26.35
N LEU A 23 -16.04 43.18 27.65
CA LEU A 23 -15.29 42.26 28.50
C LEU A 23 -16.00 40.90 28.58
N ALA A 24 -17.31 40.85 28.76
CA ALA A 24 -18.11 39.64 28.79
C ALA A 24 -17.97 38.83 27.46
N LYS A 25 -18.00 39.50 26.30
CA LYS A 25 -17.78 38.84 25.00
C LYS A 25 -16.40 38.23 24.90
N VAL A 26 -15.36 38.93 25.35
CA VAL A 26 -13.99 38.43 25.37
C VAL A 26 -13.88 37.18 26.27
N ILE A 27 -14.46 37.24 27.46
CA ILE A 27 -14.49 36.11 28.40
C ILE A 27 -15.22 34.90 27.78
N ILE A 28 -16.37 35.09 27.13
CA ILE A 28 -17.09 34.01 26.45
C ILE A 28 -16.24 33.39 25.36
N ILE A 29 -15.55 34.19 24.53
CA ILE A 29 -14.65 33.67 23.49
C ILE A 29 -13.50 32.89 24.11
N LEU A 30 -12.88 33.37 25.17
CA LEU A 30 -11.81 32.68 25.89
C LEU A 30 -12.31 31.35 26.52
N CYS A 31 -13.53 31.34 27.07
CA CYS A 31 -14.14 30.10 27.57
C CYS A 31 -14.40 29.08 26.47
N VAL A 32 -14.91 29.52 25.30
CA VAL A 32 -15.11 28.63 24.14
C VAL A 32 -13.78 28.06 23.65
N VAL A 33 -12.75 28.88 23.56
CA VAL A 33 -11.40 28.41 23.18
C VAL A 33 -10.83 27.42 24.20
N ALA A 34 -10.94 27.75 25.49
CA ALA A 34 -10.41 26.91 26.55
C ALA A 34 -11.16 25.60 26.71
N PHE A 35 -12.49 25.59 26.61
CA PHE A 35 -13.30 24.39 26.86
C PHE A 35 -13.57 23.53 25.63
N PHE A 36 -13.61 24.11 24.43
CA PHE A 36 -13.96 23.37 23.22
C PHE A 36 -12.83 23.23 22.22
N ILE A 37 -12.04 24.26 21.98
CA ILE A 37 -10.99 24.24 20.97
C ILE A 37 -9.68 23.66 21.53
N PHE A 38 -9.28 24.05 22.73
CA PHE A 38 -8.05 23.59 23.34
C PHE A 38 -8.02 22.09 23.67
N PRO A 39 -9.09 21.47 24.20
CA PRO A 39 -9.15 20.01 24.37
C PRO A 39 -9.14 19.26 23.05
N VAL A 40 -9.77 19.81 21.99
CA VAL A 40 -9.74 19.20 20.65
C VAL A 40 -8.32 19.24 20.08
N ILE A 41 -7.62 20.36 20.22
CA ILE A 41 -6.22 20.48 19.78
C ILE A 41 -5.32 19.53 20.61
N ILE A 42 -5.51 19.44 21.92
CA ILE A 42 -4.78 18.50 22.77
C ILE A 42 -5.11 17.07 22.40
N MET A 43 -6.37 16.76 22.10
CA MET A 43 -6.78 15.43 21.65
C MET A 43 -6.14 15.07 20.30
N PHE A 44 -5.93 16.03 19.40
CA PHE A 44 -5.18 15.84 18.16
C PHE A 44 -3.66 15.73 18.38
N LEU A 45 -3.11 16.44 19.36
CA LEU A 45 -1.67 16.43 19.67
C LEU A 45 -1.27 15.25 20.57
N LEU A 46 -2.20 14.76 21.39
CA LEU A 46 -2.01 13.61 22.29
C LEU A 46 -2.71 12.35 21.83
N ALA A 47 -3.47 12.42 20.69
CA ALA A 47 -3.95 11.20 20.08
C ALA A 47 -2.69 10.40 19.72
N PRO A 48 -2.40 9.27 20.39
CA PRO A 48 -1.45 8.33 19.84
C PRO A 48 -1.93 8.07 18.43
N ASP A 49 -0.99 8.16 17.47
CA ASP A 49 -1.27 7.88 16.07
C ASP A 49 -2.29 6.75 15.98
N LEU A 50 -3.56 7.10 15.70
CA LEU A 50 -4.63 6.11 15.45
C LEU A 50 -4.32 5.28 14.18
N ASN A 51 -3.24 5.60 13.51
CA ASN A 51 -2.60 4.78 12.49
C ASN A 51 -1.62 3.74 13.06
N LYS A 52 -1.43 3.68 14.38
CA LYS A 52 -0.60 2.66 15.06
C LYS A 52 -1.39 1.43 15.48
N GLY A 53 -2.37 1.04 14.68
CA GLY A 53 -3.30 -0.06 14.98
C GLY A 53 -3.63 -0.94 13.80
N LYS A 54 -2.73 -1.06 12.82
CA LYS A 54 -2.56 -2.28 12.05
C LYS A 54 -1.12 -2.69 12.31
N ASP A 55 -0.94 -3.74 13.10
CA ASP A 55 0.26 -4.58 13.04
C ASP A 55 0.29 -5.16 11.62
N ASP A 56 0.64 -4.30 10.66
CA ASP A 56 1.15 -4.75 9.40
C ASP A 56 2.43 -5.50 9.75
N ALA A 57 2.41 -6.80 9.58
CA ALA A 57 3.59 -7.60 9.39
C ALA A 57 4.30 -7.01 8.16
N GLY A 58 4.89 -5.85 8.33
CA GLY A 58 5.41 -5.01 7.28
C GLY A 58 6.91 -5.19 7.21
N CYS A 59 7.41 -5.27 5.99
CA CYS A 59 8.85 -5.17 5.77
C CYS A 59 9.30 -3.73 6.03
N THR A 60 10.39 -3.56 6.78
CA THR A 60 11.11 -2.29 6.86
C THR A 60 12.19 -2.26 5.80
N VAL A 61 12.21 -1.21 5.01
CA VAL A 61 13.26 -0.98 4.01
C VAL A 61 14.32 -0.08 4.64
N SER A 62 15.57 -0.51 4.64
CA SER A 62 16.74 0.29 5.00
C SER A 62 17.67 0.41 3.80
N GLY A 63 18.24 1.59 3.57
CA GLY A 63 18.99 1.87 2.35
C GLY A 63 18.08 2.10 1.14
N GLY A 64 18.62 1.92 -0.06
CA GLY A 64 17.86 2.19 -1.29
C GLY A 64 17.62 3.68 -1.56
N ASN A 65 18.33 4.56 -0.87
CA ASN A 65 18.24 6.01 -1.03
C ASN A 65 18.96 6.45 -2.31
N VAL A 66 18.53 7.57 -2.85
CA VAL A 66 19.18 8.28 -3.95
C VAL A 66 19.73 9.60 -3.42
N SER A 67 20.98 9.93 -3.78
CA SER A 67 21.60 11.20 -3.37
C SER A 67 20.92 12.40 -4.06
N ALA A 68 21.16 13.61 -3.54
CA ALA A 68 20.67 14.84 -4.17
C ALA A 68 21.13 14.92 -5.65
N ASN A 69 22.39 14.58 -5.94
CA ASN A 69 22.91 14.52 -7.31
C ASN A 69 22.17 13.48 -8.17
N GLY A 70 21.78 12.35 -7.60
CA GLY A 70 20.99 11.34 -8.32
C GLY A 70 19.57 11.83 -8.63
N ILE A 71 18.95 12.60 -7.72
CA ILE A 71 17.66 13.25 -7.96
C ILE A 71 17.78 14.29 -9.08
N ASP A 72 18.85 15.06 -9.08
CA ASP A 72 19.11 16.06 -10.13
C ASP A 72 19.31 15.38 -11.50
N LYS A 73 20.06 14.28 -11.55
CA LYS A 73 20.20 13.46 -12.76
C LYS A 73 18.86 12.89 -13.23
N PHE A 74 18.01 12.44 -12.30
CA PHE A 74 16.67 12.00 -12.67
C PHE A 74 15.88 13.12 -13.33
N ASN A 75 15.86 14.31 -12.72
CA ASN A 75 15.15 15.48 -13.25
C ASN A 75 15.69 15.91 -14.63
N GLU A 76 17.00 15.85 -14.83
CA GLU A 76 17.64 16.15 -16.11
C GLU A 76 17.19 15.20 -17.21
N ASN A 77 17.20 13.88 -16.93
CA ASN A 77 16.72 12.88 -17.89
C ASN A 77 15.23 12.97 -18.15
N ALA A 78 14.44 13.39 -17.15
CA ALA A 78 12.99 13.55 -17.23
C ALA A 78 12.57 14.86 -17.94
N LYS A 79 13.50 15.73 -18.28
CA LYS A 79 13.22 17.01 -18.94
C LYS A 79 12.42 16.81 -20.22
N GLY A 80 11.35 17.61 -20.37
CA GLY A 80 10.39 17.51 -21.46
C GLY A 80 9.34 16.40 -21.30
N GLY A 81 9.33 15.67 -20.18
CA GLY A 81 8.35 14.65 -19.87
C GLY A 81 7.44 15.02 -18.68
N LYS A 82 6.42 14.20 -18.42
CA LYS A 82 5.49 14.38 -17.27
C LYS A 82 6.16 14.29 -15.90
N LEU A 83 7.37 13.77 -15.83
CA LEU A 83 8.15 13.60 -14.61
C LEU A 83 9.22 14.67 -14.42
N GLU A 84 9.28 15.70 -15.28
CA GLU A 84 10.20 16.81 -15.17
C GLU A 84 10.07 17.50 -13.81
N GLY A 85 11.20 17.64 -13.09
CA GLY A 85 11.25 18.29 -11.78
C GLY A 85 10.63 17.48 -10.63
N LYS A 86 10.11 16.28 -10.86
CA LYS A 86 9.38 15.49 -9.86
C LYS A 86 10.25 14.53 -9.04
N GLY A 87 11.58 14.56 -9.19
CA GLY A 87 12.47 13.62 -8.50
C GLY A 87 12.27 13.60 -6.97
N LYS A 88 12.17 14.76 -6.32
CA LYS A 88 11.90 14.85 -4.87
C LYS A 88 10.50 14.36 -4.48
N GLU A 89 9.51 14.55 -5.33
CA GLU A 89 8.15 14.07 -5.11
C GLU A 89 8.10 12.54 -5.20
N ILE A 90 8.75 11.97 -6.21
CA ILE A 90 8.89 10.52 -6.41
C ILE A 90 9.60 9.89 -5.20
N GLN A 91 10.65 10.53 -4.69
CA GLN A 91 11.31 10.10 -3.46
C GLN A 91 10.32 10.02 -2.28
N LYS A 92 9.55 11.10 -2.02
CA LYS A 92 8.56 11.12 -0.93
C LYS A 92 7.47 10.05 -1.09
N ILE A 93 7.03 9.81 -2.32
CA ILE A 93 6.04 8.76 -2.63
C ILE A 93 6.62 7.38 -2.33
N ALA A 94 7.87 7.12 -2.73
CA ALA A 94 8.54 5.86 -2.43
C ALA A 94 8.67 5.62 -0.92
N GLU A 95 9.16 6.63 -0.17
CA GLU A 95 9.32 6.58 1.28
C GLU A 95 7.98 6.32 2.00
N LYS A 96 6.93 7.07 1.62
CA LYS A 96 5.57 6.91 2.16
C LYS A 96 5.03 5.50 1.97
N ASN A 97 5.31 4.89 0.82
CA ASN A 97 4.85 3.54 0.47
C ASN A 97 5.87 2.44 0.84
N LYS A 98 6.93 2.75 1.58
CA LYS A 98 7.95 1.80 2.04
C LYS A 98 8.65 1.07 0.87
N VAL A 99 8.85 1.74 -0.25
CA VAL A 99 9.56 1.23 -1.42
C VAL A 99 10.96 1.83 -1.47
N PRO A 100 12.02 1.06 -1.77
CA PRO A 100 13.35 1.62 -1.99
C PRO A 100 13.33 2.68 -3.09
N VAL A 101 13.82 3.88 -2.80
CA VAL A 101 13.75 5.04 -3.70
C VAL A 101 14.47 4.77 -5.03
N ASN A 102 15.66 4.17 -4.97
CA ASN A 102 16.47 3.85 -6.13
C ASN A 102 15.79 2.86 -7.09
N ILE A 103 15.16 1.82 -6.56
CA ILE A 103 14.40 0.83 -7.35
C ILE A 103 13.17 1.52 -7.96
N PHE A 104 12.43 2.28 -7.17
CA PHE A 104 11.23 2.96 -7.63
C PHE A 104 11.53 3.93 -8.77
N MET A 105 12.54 4.79 -8.60
CA MET A 105 12.97 5.72 -9.63
C MET A 105 13.46 5.01 -10.90
N ALA A 106 14.21 3.91 -10.76
CA ALA A 106 14.73 3.19 -11.90
C ALA A 106 13.63 2.48 -12.69
N ILE A 107 12.66 1.88 -12.02
CA ILE A 107 11.51 1.25 -12.69
C ILE A 107 10.67 2.31 -13.40
N ILE A 108 10.34 3.41 -12.74
CA ILE A 108 9.62 4.53 -13.36
C ILE A 108 10.34 5.02 -14.63
N ALA A 109 11.65 5.25 -14.53
CA ALA A 109 12.45 5.72 -15.65
C ALA A 109 12.45 4.73 -16.82
N SER A 110 12.57 3.44 -16.53
CA SER A 110 12.54 2.37 -17.53
C SER A 110 11.16 2.25 -18.20
N GLU A 111 10.10 2.15 -17.40
CA GLU A 111 8.73 1.91 -17.89
C GLU A 111 8.14 3.10 -18.66
N SER A 112 8.44 4.31 -18.21
CA SER A 112 7.86 5.53 -18.76
C SER A 112 8.79 6.30 -19.71
N GLN A 113 9.97 5.74 -20.02
CA GLN A 113 11.00 6.48 -20.78
C GLN A 113 11.26 7.87 -20.15
N TRP A 114 11.52 7.88 -18.83
CA TRP A 114 11.71 9.11 -18.05
C TRP A 114 10.48 10.04 -18.06
N GLY A 115 9.28 9.49 -18.17
CA GLY A 115 8.03 10.26 -18.23
C GLY A 115 7.64 10.77 -19.61
N LYS A 116 8.31 10.32 -20.67
CA LYS A 116 8.04 10.70 -22.07
C LYS A 116 7.16 9.68 -22.78
N GLY A 117 7.03 8.47 -22.25
CA GLY A 117 6.19 7.41 -22.78
C GLY A 117 4.69 7.73 -22.71
N GLU A 118 3.91 7.09 -23.55
CA GLU A 118 2.43 7.29 -23.61
C GLU A 118 1.74 6.93 -22.30
N ASN A 119 2.24 5.92 -21.59
CA ASN A 119 1.74 5.53 -20.27
C ASN A 119 1.82 6.66 -19.24
N ALA A 120 2.87 7.49 -19.30
CA ALA A 120 3.00 8.66 -18.44
C ALA A 120 2.23 9.88 -18.99
N THR A 121 2.35 10.15 -20.32
CA THR A 121 1.85 11.40 -20.92
C THR A 121 0.35 11.41 -21.11
N ARG A 122 -0.25 10.28 -21.47
CA ARG A 122 -1.68 10.14 -21.76
C ARG A 122 -2.46 9.50 -20.60
N GLN A 123 -1.84 8.53 -19.91
CA GLN A 123 -2.54 7.74 -18.90
C GLN A 123 -2.23 8.15 -17.46
N ASN A 124 -1.25 9.05 -17.25
CA ASN A 124 -0.72 9.35 -15.92
C ASN A 124 -0.33 8.07 -15.12
N ASN A 125 0.11 7.01 -15.82
CA ASN A 125 0.41 5.69 -15.29
C ASN A 125 1.87 5.28 -15.58
N PRO A 126 2.86 5.94 -15.00
CA PRO A 126 4.27 5.79 -15.37
C PRO A 126 4.88 4.41 -15.07
N LEU A 127 4.22 3.58 -14.29
CA LEU A 127 4.62 2.19 -14.01
C LEU A 127 3.79 1.16 -14.76
N SER A 128 2.92 1.57 -15.66
CA SER A 128 2.05 0.67 -16.41
C SER A 128 1.25 -0.30 -15.52
N VAL A 129 0.78 0.18 -14.37
CA VAL A 129 0.02 -0.63 -13.43
C VAL A 129 -1.30 -1.03 -14.08
N MET A 130 -1.48 -2.33 -14.26
CA MET A 130 -2.74 -2.91 -14.70
C MET A 130 -3.57 -3.28 -13.48
N GLY A 131 -4.78 -2.72 -13.38
CA GLY A 131 -5.79 -3.18 -12.43
C GLY A 131 -6.59 -4.34 -13.00
N SER A 132 -7.88 -4.38 -12.72
CA SER A 132 -8.83 -5.31 -13.37
C SER A 132 -9.15 -4.96 -14.83
N LYS A 133 -8.61 -3.85 -15.34
CA LYS A 133 -8.79 -3.33 -16.69
C LYS A 133 -7.55 -3.59 -17.54
N SER A 134 -7.70 -3.47 -18.86
CA SER A 134 -6.55 -3.49 -19.77
C SER A 134 -5.61 -2.32 -19.48
N ILE A 135 -4.34 -2.43 -19.92
CA ILE A 135 -3.37 -1.35 -19.76
C ILE A 135 -3.83 -0.06 -20.46
N HIS A 136 -4.56 -0.18 -21.55
CA HIS A 136 -5.08 0.96 -22.29
C HIS A 136 -6.18 1.72 -21.54
N ASP A 137 -6.86 1.06 -20.61
CA ASP A 137 -7.96 1.63 -19.81
C ASP A 137 -7.52 2.03 -18.40
N SER A 138 -6.24 1.82 -18.07
CA SER A 138 -5.67 2.10 -16.74
C SER A 138 -5.11 3.52 -16.69
N THR A 139 -6.01 4.51 -16.66
CA THR A 139 -5.68 5.94 -16.59
C THR A 139 -5.93 6.48 -15.18
N TYR A 140 -5.03 7.33 -14.68
CA TYR A 140 -5.17 8.01 -13.40
C TYR A 140 -5.52 9.50 -13.59
N PRO A 141 -6.24 10.13 -12.63
CA PRO A 141 -6.57 11.55 -12.70
C PRO A 141 -5.34 12.46 -12.79
N THR A 142 -4.31 12.16 -12.00
CA THR A 142 -3.03 12.89 -11.97
C THR A 142 -1.84 11.95 -12.09
N ILE A 143 -0.69 12.49 -12.42
CA ILE A 143 0.57 11.70 -12.44
C ILE A 143 0.95 11.25 -11.02
N GLU A 144 0.63 12.03 -9.99
CA GLU A 144 0.82 11.68 -8.60
C GLU A 144 -0.02 10.46 -8.19
N ASP A 145 -1.27 10.39 -8.65
CA ASP A 145 -2.14 9.23 -8.39
C ASP A 145 -1.55 7.96 -9.00
N GLY A 146 -1.06 8.06 -10.24
CA GLY A 146 -0.38 6.94 -10.91
C GLY A 146 0.92 6.52 -10.22
N LEU A 147 1.71 7.49 -9.74
CA LEU A 147 2.92 7.22 -8.97
C LEU A 147 2.61 6.53 -7.63
N ASN A 148 1.59 7.01 -6.90
CA ASN A 148 1.15 6.38 -5.65
C ASN A 148 0.61 4.97 -5.88
N ALA A 149 -0.20 4.76 -6.92
CA ALA A 149 -0.70 3.44 -7.29
C ALA A 149 0.44 2.49 -7.65
N GLY A 150 1.43 2.97 -8.42
CA GLY A 150 2.62 2.22 -8.77
C GLY A 150 3.48 1.85 -7.56
N ALA A 151 3.69 2.79 -6.64
CA ALA A 151 4.43 2.53 -5.41
C ALA A 151 3.71 1.50 -4.53
N LYS A 152 2.40 1.65 -4.36
CA LYS A 152 1.58 0.70 -3.62
C LYS A 152 1.62 -0.70 -4.25
N ASN A 153 1.46 -0.81 -5.56
CA ASN A 153 1.57 -2.08 -6.27
C ASN A 153 2.94 -2.72 -6.08
N LEU A 154 4.01 -1.93 -6.22
CA LEU A 154 5.38 -2.43 -6.06
C LEU A 154 5.64 -2.92 -4.62
N TYR A 155 5.10 -2.22 -3.62
CA TYR A 155 5.16 -2.68 -2.23
C TYR A 155 4.38 -3.97 -2.02
N ASP A 156 3.09 -4.00 -2.36
CA ASP A 156 2.18 -5.10 -2.06
C ASP A 156 2.57 -6.40 -2.78
N VAL A 157 3.01 -6.28 -4.03
CA VAL A 157 3.29 -7.45 -4.88
C VAL A 157 4.72 -7.97 -4.72
N TYR A 158 5.69 -7.08 -4.41
CA TYR A 158 7.12 -7.42 -4.42
C TYR A 158 7.82 -7.13 -3.09
N ILE A 159 7.91 -5.87 -2.65
CA ILE A 159 8.75 -5.47 -1.53
C ILE A 159 8.31 -6.12 -0.22
N SER A 160 7.02 -6.17 0.05
CA SER A 160 6.44 -6.81 1.24
C SER A 160 6.72 -8.32 1.30
N LYS A 161 7.17 -8.91 0.21
CA LYS A 161 7.53 -10.34 0.08
C LYS A 161 9.05 -10.56 0.03
N GLY A 162 9.85 -9.52 0.32
CA GLY A 162 11.31 -9.58 0.29
C GLY A 162 11.92 -9.57 -1.12
N LEU A 163 11.12 -9.26 -2.15
CA LEU A 163 11.61 -9.06 -3.52
C LEU A 163 12.05 -7.60 -3.68
N ASP A 164 13.27 -7.30 -3.25
CA ASP A 164 13.79 -5.95 -3.04
C ASP A 164 14.97 -5.59 -3.94
N THR A 165 15.26 -6.41 -4.95
CA THR A 165 16.29 -6.15 -5.95
C THR A 165 15.75 -6.42 -7.36
N PRO A 166 16.32 -5.81 -8.42
CA PRO A 166 15.88 -6.09 -9.79
C PRO A 166 15.91 -7.57 -10.14
N LYS A 167 16.93 -8.32 -9.66
CA LYS A 167 17.04 -9.76 -9.88
C LYS A 167 15.92 -10.56 -9.23
N LYS A 168 15.42 -10.12 -8.07
CA LYS A 168 14.30 -10.78 -7.39
C LYS A 168 12.94 -10.35 -7.96
N ILE A 169 12.82 -9.09 -8.38
CA ILE A 169 11.58 -8.53 -8.94
C ILE A 169 11.36 -9.02 -10.38
N GLY A 170 12.41 -8.98 -11.20
CA GLY A 170 12.36 -9.19 -12.65
C GLY A 170 11.65 -10.48 -13.09
N PRO A 171 11.96 -11.65 -12.49
CA PRO A 171 11.31 -12.90 -12.91
C PRO A 171 9.78 -12.91 -12.79
N LYS A 172 9.22 -12.07 -11.91
CA LYS A 172 7.77 -11.91 -11.74
C LYS A 172 7.23 -10.68 -12.48
N TYR A 173 8.01 -9.61 -12.56
CA TYR A 173 7.60 -8.34 -13.16
C TYR A 173 7.64 -8.39 -14.69
N ALA A 174 8.72 -8.93 -15.23
CA ALA A 174 8.99 -9.05 -16.66
C ALA A 174 9.54 -10.46 -16.97
N PRO A 175 8.70 -11.51 -16.93
CA PRO A 175 9.14 -12.88 -17.11
C PRO A 175 9.67 -13.10 -18.53
N VAL A 176 10.90 -13.61 -18.63
CA VAL A 176 11.53 -13.95 -19.92
C VAL A 176 10.78 -15.11 -20.55
N GLY A 177 10.49 -15.01 -21.85
CA GLY A 177 9.75 -16.04 -22.58
C GLY A 177 8.22 -16.01 -22.35
N ALA A 178 7.69 -14.91 -21.79
CA ALA A 178 6.26 -14.71 -21.66
C ALA A 178 5.60 -14.65 -23.06
N SER A 179 4.39 -15.22 -23.18
CA SER A 179 3.66 -15.26 -24.45
C SER A 179 3.35 -13.88 -25.05
N ASN A 180 3.30 -12.86 -24.22
CA ASN A 180 3.10 -11.46 -24.63
C ASN A 180 4.41 -10.71 -24.93
N ASP A 181 5.57 -11.39 -24.90
CA ASP A 181 6.88 -10.81 -25.21
C ASP A 181 7.57 -11.54 -26.38
N PRO A 182 7.00 -11.48 -27.59
CA PRO A 182 7.54 -12.21 -28.75
C PRO A 182 8.95 -11.74 -29.17
N ASN A 183 9.33 -10.53 -28.79
CA ASN A 183 10.63 -9.94 -29.12
C ASN A 183 11.67 -10.13 -27.99
N ASN A 184 11.33 -10.87 -26.95
CA ASN A 184 12.19 -11.14 -25.79
C ASN A 184 12.76 -9.86 -25.12
N MET A 185 11.95 -8.80 -25.09
CA MET A 185 12.33 -7.52 -24.49
C MET A 185 12.48 -7.63 -22.97
N ASN A 186 11.72 -8.54 -22.34
CA ASN A 186 11.78 -8.79 -20.89
C ASN A 186 13.18 -9.22 -20.43
N ALA A 187 13.98 -9.87 -21.29
CA ALA A 187 15.38 -10.21 -20.98
C ALA A 187 16.26 -9.00 -20.69
N ARG A 188 15.88 -7.82 -21.18
CA ARG A 188 16.60 -6.57 -20.99
C ARG A 188 16.16 -5.79 -19.74
N TRP A 189 15.05 -6.18 -19.10
CA TRP A 189 14.49 -5.42 -18.00
C TRP A 189 15.44 -5.31 -16.80
N ILE A 190 15.95 -6.44 -16.30
CA ILE A 190 16.89 -6.46 -15.16
C ILE A 190 18.13 -5.60 -15.44
N PRO A 191 18.90 -5.82 -16.52
CA PRO A 191 20.11 -5.03 -16.77
C PRO A 191 19.80 -3.54 -16.99
N THR A 192 18.64 -3.19 -17.55
CA THR A 192 18.24 -1.79 -17.74
C THR A 192 17.98 -1.12 -16.39
N VAL A 193 17.20 -1.75 -15.52
CA VAL A 193 16.87 -1.19 -14.19
C VAL A 193 18.14 -1.07 -13.34
N GLU A 194 19.00 -2.10 -13.32
CA GLU A 194 20.29 -2.06 -12.60
C GLU A 194 21.22 -0.94 -13.11
N LYS A 195 21.28 -0.74 -14.42
CA LYS A 195 22.04 0.37 -15.01
C LYS A 195 21.52 1.72 -14.54
N ILE A 196 20.21 1.95 -14.59
CA ILE A 196 19.61 3.21 -14.15
C ILE A 196 19.86 3.43 -12.66
N MET A 197 19.69 2.41 -11.81
CA MET A 197 19.99 2.50 -10.38
C MET A 197 21.44 2.94 -10.13
N LYS A 198 22.39 2.36 -10.86
CA LYS A 198 23.82 2.73 -10.80
C LYS A 198 24.05 4.17 -11.25
N ASP A 199 23.45 4.57 -12.35
CA ASP A 199 23.57 5.93 -12.91
C ASP A 199 23.00 6.99 -11.96
N LEU A 200 21.96 6.67 -11.20
CA LEU A 200 21.40 7.53 -10.16
C LEU A 200 22.19 7.52 -8.84
N GLY A 201 23.22 6.67 -8.72
CA GLY A 201 24.08 6.59 -7.53
C GLY A 201 23.34 6.13 -6.28
N GLY A 202 22.37 5.22 -6.44
CA GLY A 202 21.58 4.69 -5.33
C GLY A 202 22.38 3.72 -4.44
N SER A 203 22.12 3.76 -3.14
CA SER A 203 22.65 2.78 -2.19
C SER A 203 21.89 1.45 -2.31
N GLU A 204 22.54 0.35 -1.89
CA GLU A 204 21.84 -0.93 -1.82
C GLU A 204 20.68 -0.87 -0.82
N ALA A 205 19.54 -1.39 -1.23
CA ALA A 205 18.38 -1.58 -0.34
C ALA A 205 18.51 -2.91 0.40
N LYS A 206 18.21 -2.90 1.70
CA LYS A 206 18.00 -4.12 2.50
C LYS A 206 16.60 -4.08 3.06
N THR A 207 15.80 -5.02 2.63
CA THR A 207 14.45 -5.20 3.18
C THR A 207 14.53 -6.20 4.31
N SER A 208 14.23 -5.74 5.51
CA SER A 208 14.04 -6.57 6.69
C SER A 208 12.54 -6.74 6.88
N CYS A 209 12.01 -7.85 6.45
CA CYS A 209 10.64 -8.21 6.77
C CYS A 209 10.65 -8.72 8.21
N SER A 210 10.11 -7.95 9.16
CA SER A 210 9.69 -8.55 10.40
C SER A 210 8.58 -9.51 10.00
N ASN A 211 8.93 -10.80 9.91
CA ASN A 211 7.92 -11.81 10.16
C ASN A 211 7.29 -11.31 11.45
N GLY A 212 6.04 -10.80 11.37
CA GLY A 212 5.34 -10.39 12.57
C GLY A 212 5.68 -11.42 13.61
N LYS A 213 5.88 -11.04 14.87
CA LYS A 213 6.18 -11.98 15.96
C LYS A 213 5.02 -12.98 16.11
N GLY A 214 4.70 -13.64 15.02
CA GLY A 214 4.05 -14.93 15.04
C GLY A 214 5.02 -15.80 15.78
N LYS A 215 4.66 -16.24 16.98
CA LYS A 215 5.34 -17.35 17.64
C LYS A 215 5.62 -18.36 16.54
N SER A 216 6.91 -18.64 16.27
CA SER A 216 7.28 -19.72 15.38
C SER A 216 6.58 -20.97 15.89
N ILE A 217 5.49 -21.32 15.25
CA ILE A 217 4.73 -22.51 15.63
C ILE A 217 5.53 -23.65 15.06
N LYS A 218 6.34 -24.28 15.92
CA LYS A 218 7.04 -25.50 15.54
C LYS A 218 5.97 -26.58 15.30
N PHE A 219 5.73 -26.86 14.04
CA PHE A 219 4.91 -28.00 13.65
C PHE A 219 5.77 -29.27 13.79
N ASN A 220 5.54 -30.00 14.87
CA ASN A 220 6.24 -31.27 15.13
C ASN A 220 5.53 -32.48 14.51
N GLY A 221 4.45 -32.27 13.76
CA GLY A 221 3.68 -33.31 13.11
C GLY A 221 4.13 -33.57 11.67
N LYS A 222 3.98 -34.84 11.21
CA LYS A 222 4.07 -35.11 9.78
C LYS A 222 2.82 -34.62 9.09
N LEU A 223 2.99 -33.83 8.04
CA LEU A 223 1.86 -33.49 7.15
C LEU A 223 1.39 -34.80 6.47
N PRO A 224 0.08 -35.01 6.36
CA PRO A 224 -0.45 -36.14 5.61
C PRO A 224 0.05 -36.09 4.17
N HIS A 225 0.32 -37.25 3.58
CA HIS A 225 0.67 -37.33 2.17
C HIS A 225 -0.56 -36.97 1.33
N TRP A 226 -0.37 -36.08 0.36
CA TRP A 226 -1.40 -35.76 -0.63
C TRP A 226 -1.38 -36.79 -1.76
N SER A 227 -2.57 -37.22 -2.20
CA SER A 227 -2.76 -37.96 -3.42
C SER A 227 -4.01 -37.46 -4.13
N ASN A 228 -3.94 -37.32 -5.44
CA ASN A 228 -5.10 -36.98 -6.26
C ASN A 228 -6.14 -38.14 -6.31
N ASP A 229 -5.71 -39.38 -6.07
CA ASP A 229 -6.59 -40.54 -6.03
C ASP A 229 -7.35 -40.66 -4.71
N ASP A 230 -6.91 -39.94 -3.68
CA ASP A 230 -7.56 -39.82 -2.39
C ASP A 230 -7.68 -38.37 -1.94
N PRO A 231 -8.61 -37.62 -2.53
CA PRO A 231 -8.78 -36.17 -2.24
C PRO A 231 -9.54 -35.89 -0.93
N GLY A 232 -9.80 -36.92 -0.14
CA GLY A 232 -10.63 -36.83 1.06
C GLY A 232 -12.11 -37.16 0.80
N LYS A 233 -12.69 -37.94 1.72
CA LYS A 233 -14.07 -38.42 1.63
C LYS A 233 -15.05 -37.23 1.56
N GLY A 234 -15.96 -37.25 0.60
CA GLY A 234 -17.00 -36.20 0.46
C GLY A 234 -16.52 -34.88 -0.08
N ASN A 235 -15.37 -34.85 -0.73
CA ASN A 235 -14.83 -33.66 -1.37
C ASN A 235 -15.62 -33.34 -2.65
N LEU A 236 -16.45 -32.30 -2.61
CA LEU A 236 -17.25 -31.84 -3.76
C LEU A 236 -16.63 -30.64 -4.47
N TYR A 237 -15.46 -30.18 -4.03
CA TYR A 237 -14.74 -29.10 -4.71
C TYR A 237 -14.14 -29.59 -6.04
N THR A 238 -13.99 -28.65 -6.97
CA THR A 238 -13.42 -28.94 -8.29
C THR A 238 -11.98 -29.45 -8.17
N ALA A 239 -11.73 -30.63 -8.72
CA ALA A 239 -10.40 -31.26 -8.71
C ALA A 239 -9.31 -30.33 -9.25
N GLY A 240 -8.16 -30.30 -8.59
CA GLY A 240 -7.03 -29.44 -8.95
C GLY A 240 -7.11 -28.00 -8.43
N GLN A 241 -8.22 -27.60 -7.83
CA GLN A 241 -8.36 -26.27 -7.23
C GLN A 241 -7.82 -26.21 -5.79
N CYS A 242 -7.43 -25.02 -5.33
CA CYS A 242 -6.92 -24.82 -3.96
C CYS A 242 -7.91 -25.27 -2.88
N THR A 243 -9.20 -25.04 -3.08
CA THR A 243 -10.28 -25.50 -2.17
C THR A 243 -10.36 -27.02 -2.09
N TRP A 244 -10.20 -27.70 -3.21
CA TRP A 244 -10.19 -29.17 -3.26
C TRP A 244 -9.00 -29.76 -2.46
N TYR A 245 -7.81 -29.21 -2.65
CA TYR A 245 -6.63 -29.59 -1.89
C TYR A 245 -6.79 -29.27 -0.39
N ALA A 246 -7.21 -28.06 -0.06
CA ALA A 246 -7.36 -27.62 1.33
C ALA A 246 -8.38 -28.46 2.09
N TYR A 247 -9.52 -28.78 1.48
CA TYR A 247 -10.53 -29.68 2.04
C TYR A 247 -9.93 -31.06 2.33
N GLY A 248 -9.28 -31.68 1.36
CA GLY A 248 -8.73 -33.01 1.50
C GLY A 248 -7.63 -33.08 2.57
N MET A 249 -6.74 -32.10 2.62
CA MET A 249 -5.71 -32.04 3.66
C MET A 249 -6.33 -31.90 5.07
N ARG A 250 -7.37 -31.09 5.23
CA ARG A 250 -8.08 -30.96 6.51
C ARG A 250 -8.74 -32.27 6.93
N GLN A 251 -9.33 -33.01 6.00
CA GLN A 251 -9.89 -34.35 6.25
C GLN A 251 -8.81 -35.31 6.74
N LYS A 252 -7.66 -35.37 6.04
CA LYS A 252 -6.53 -36.24 6.39
C LYS A 252 -5.90 -35.89 7.74
N MET A 253 -6.00 -34.62 8.16
CA MET A 253 -5.53 -34.14 9.47
C MET A 253 -6.54 -34.41 10.61
N GLY A 254 -7.67 -35.02 10.33
CA GLY A 254 -8.73 -35.23 11.32
C GLY A 254 -9.43 -33.93 11.77
N LYS A 255 -9.31 -32.88 10.98
CA LYS A 255 -9.91 -31.55 11.23
C LYS A 255 -10.80 -31.15 10.04
N PRO A 256 -11.89 -31.92 9.76
CA PRO A 256 -12.71 -31.70 8.58
C PRO A 256 -13.28 -30.28 8.54
N VAL A 257 -13.56 -29.81 7.34
CA VAL A 257 -14.29 -28.58 7.06
C VAL A 257 -15.46 -28.90 6.13
N SER A 258 -16.37 -27.98 5.94
CA SER A 258 -17.52 -28.17 5.05
C SER A 258 -17.08 -28.18 3.59
N THR A 259 -17.72 -29.04 2.78
CA THR A 259 -17.58 -29.04 1.32
C THR A 259 -18.49 -28.01 0.63
N TYR A 260 -19.30 -27.24 1.40
CA TYR A 260 -20.27 -26.28 0.88
C TYR A 260 -19.89 -24.80 1.10
N TRP A 261 -18.60 -24.53 1.37
CA TRP A 261 -18.17 -23.15 1.58
C TRP A 261 -17.93 -22.35 0.30
N HIS A 262 -18.14 -22.96 -0.87
CA HIS A 262 -17.98 -22.35 -2.18
C HIS A 262 -16.55 -21.89 -2.47
N ASP A 263 -16.38 -20.68 -3.05
CA ASP A 263 -15.10 -20.12 -3.41
C ASP A 263 -14.23 -19.79 -2.20
N ALA A 264 -12.92 -19.90 -2.35
CA ALA A 264 -11.96 -19.72 -1.25
C ALA A 264 -12.13 -18.42 -0.47
N HIS A 265 -12.43 -17.31 -1.13
CA HIS A 265 -12.62 -16.01 -0.48
C HIS A 265 -13.86 -15.93 0.45
N LYS A 266 -14.78 -16.89 0.34
CA LYS A 266 -15.97 -16.97 1.20
C LYS A 266 -15.79 -17.86 2.43
N TRP A 267 -14.66 -18.55 2.49
CA TRP A 267 -14.45 -19.58 3.52
C TRP A 267 -14.36 -19.01 4.93
N ASN A 268 -13.82 -17.81 5.12
CA ASN A 268 -13.76 -17.13 6.41
C ASN A 268 -15.17 -16.86 6.97
N ASP A 269 -16.10 -16.36 6.15
CA ASP A 269 -17.46 -16.03 6.58
C ASP A 269 -18.30 -17.29 6.78
N ARG A 270 -18.17 -18.29 5.90
CA ARG A 270 -18.85 -19.57 6.04
C ARG A 270 -18.37 -20.35 7.27
N ALA A 271 -17.06 -20.36 7.52
CA ALA A 271 -16.50 -20.98 8.71
C ALA A 271 -17.02 -20.32 9.99
N LYS A 272 -17.08 -18.98 10.05
CA LYS A 272 -17.71 -18.27 11.19
C LYS A 272 -19.17 -18.65 11.38
N ALA A 273 -19.93 -18.68 10.29
CA ALA A 273 -21.36 -19.05 10.33
C ALA A 273 -21.60 -20.47 10.83
N GLU A 274 -20.67 -21.39 10.58
CA GLU A 274 -20.71 -22.77 11.06
C GLU A 274 -20.00 -22.99 12.42
N GLY A 275 -19.59 -21.90 13.11
CA GLY A 275 -19.01 -21.95 14.45
C GLY A 275 -17.52 -22.30 14.51
N TYR A 276 -16.82 -22.26 13.38
CA TYR A 276 -15.36 -22.43 13.38
C TYR A 276 -14.67 -21.17 13.92
N LYS A 277 -13.55 -21.38 14.61
CA LYS A 277 -12.68 -20.29 15.03
C LYS A 277 -12.01 -19.67 13.79
N VAL A 278 -12.24 -18.39 13.58
CA VAL A 278 -11.65 -17.59 12.51
C VAL A 278 -11.03 -16.35 13.12
N ASP A 279 -9.70 -16.31 13.15
CA ASP A 279 -8.93 -15.19 13.70
C ASP A 279 -7.63 -14.97 12.92
N LYS A 280 -6.79 -14.08 13.39
CA LYS A 280 -5.49 -13.75 12.78
C LYS A 280 -4.32 -14.51 13.41
N ASN A 281 -4.58 -15.44 14.32
CA ASN A 281 -3.56 -16.22 14.99
C ASN A 281 -3.35 -17.55 14.25
N PRO A 282 -2.21 -17.74 13.57
CA PRO A 282 -1.94 -18.99 12.87
C PRO A 282 -1.74 -20.14 13.88
N GLU A 283 -2.38 -21.25 13.62
CA GLU A 283 -2.26 -22.50 14.39
C GLU A 283 -1.90 -23.67 13.48
N PRO A 284 -1.18 -24.69 13.96
CA PRO A 284 -0.90 -25.88 13.16
C PRO A 284 -2.17 -26.53 12.63
N GLY A 285 -2.26 -26.69 11.30
CA GLY A 285 -3.41 -27.24 10.62
C GLY A 285 -4.54 -26.25 10.36
N ALA A 286 -4.40 -24.97 10.70
CA ALA A 286 -5.33 -23.93 10.27
C ALA A 286 -5.24 -23.71 8.76
N LEU A 287 -6.34 -23.24 8.18
CA LEU A 287 -6.38 -22.77 6.79
C LEU A 287 -6.05 -21.29 6.76
N PHE A 288 -5.20 -20.90 5.84
CA PHE A 288 -4.98 -19.51 5.49
C PHE A 288 -5.96 -19.12 4.39
N ILE A 289 -6.80 -18.11 4.65
CA ILE A 289 -7.74 -17.56 3.68
C ILE A 289 -7.27 -16.18 3.29
N ALA A 290 -6.97 -16.00 2.01
CA ALA A 290 -6.67 -14.69 1.44
C ALA A 290 -7.95 -14.04 0.90
N GLU A 291 -8.13 -12.76 1.20
CA GLU A 291 -9.21 -11.98 0.60
C GLU A 291 -8.95 -11.78 -0.90
N GLN A 292 -10.04 -11.56 -1.65
CA GLN A 292 -9.95 -11.35 -3.10
C GLN A 292 -9.00 -10.19 -3.42
N GLY A 293 -8.00 -10.45 -4.24
CA GLY A 293 -6.96 -9.46 -4.59
C GLY A 293 -5.76 -9.43 -3.63
N ALA A 294 -5.77 -10.15 -2.51
CA ALA A 294 -4.66 -10.15 -1.55
C ALA A 294 -3.54 -11.18 -1.85
N GLY A 295 -3.61 -11.91 -2.93
CA GLY A 295 -2.64 -12.98 -3.19
C GLY A 295 -2.69 -13.61 -4.57
N GLY A 296 -3.47 -13.04 -5.48
CA GLY A 296 -3.55 -13.52 -6.88
C GLY A 296 -2.44 -12.95 -7.73
#